data_12f5a7d6d3c265884bafde633ea4d5a3
#
_entry.id   12f5a7d6d3c265884bafde633ea4d5a3
#
_cell.length_a   1.000
_cell.length_b   1.000
_cell.length_c   1.000
_cell.angle_alpha   90.00
_cell.angle_beta   90.00
_cell.angle_gamma   90.00
#
_symmetry.space_group_name_H-M   'P 1'
#
loop_
_entity.id
_entity.type
_entity.pdbx_description
1 polymer ?
#
loop_
_entity_poly.entity_id
_entity_poly.type
_entity_poly.pdbx_seq_one_letter_code
_entity_poly.pdbx_strand_id
1 'polypeptide(L)'
;SSSSMPRMRALSMSLLLAPNSEHNGPLMLMPGSHRKYLACVGETPENHYLTSLKKQEYGVPDDAHLTGLAVEHGISAATGVAGSIVVFDCNIMHGSNGNITPFPRANAFFVYNAASNRLVAPFGPKTPRPEYIAARKHTNILPKLDKSFLEVAA
;
A
#
# COMPACT_ATOMS: atom_id res chain seq x y z
N SER A 1 -12.28 0.12 -21.56
CA SER A 1 -10.96 0.74 -21.73
C SER A 1 -10.26 0.77 -20.39
N SER A 2 -9.26 -0.07 -20.18
CA SER A 2 -8.43 -0.03 -19.00
C SER A 2 -7.59 1.26 -19.02
N SER A 3 -7.93 2.23 -18.19
CA SER A 3 -7.08 3.38 -17.96
C SER A 3 -5.93 2.95 -17.06
N SER A 4 -4.85 2.45 -17.64
CA SER A 4 -3.62 2.23 -16.90
C SER A 4 -3.01 3.58 -16.52
N MET A 5 -2.64 3.78 -15.27
CA MET A 5 -1.82 4.94 -14.90
C MET A 5 -0.40 4.73 -15.43
N PRO A 6 0.09 5.58 -16.35
CA PRO A 6 1.38 5.35 -17.00
C PRO A 6 2.59 5.58 -16.09
N ARG A 7 2.38 6.16 -14.91
CA ARG A 7 3.42 6.47 -13.91
C ARG A 7 2.89 6.26 -12.52
N MET A 8 3.75 5.74 -11.65
CA MET A 8 3.54 5.76 -10.20
C MET A 8 3.40 7.22 -9.72
N ARG A 9 2.32 7.52 -9.01
CA ARG A 9 2.06 8.85 -8.43
C ARG A 9 2.16 8.86 -6.92
N ALA A 10 1.96 7.73 -6.30
CA ALA A 10 2.08 7.53 -4.87
C ALA A 10 2.83 6.22 -4.59
N LEU A 11 3.63 6.25 -3.55
CA LEU A 11 4.57 5.20 -3.17
C LEU A 11 4.33 4.85 -1.71
N SER A 12 4.18 3.57 -1.43
CA SER A 12 4.21 3.05 -0.06
C SER A 12 5.57 2.43 0.24
N MET A 13 6.06 2.69 1.44
CA MET A 13 7.27 2.10 1.98
C MET A 13 6.93 1.45 3.33
N SER A 14 7.29 0.20 3.49
CA SER A 14 7.19 -0.55 4.74
C SER A 14 8.59 -0.88 5.25
N LEU A 15 8.95 -0.33 6.40
CA LEU A 15 10.17 -0.66 7.12
C LEU A 15 9.85 -1.75 8.14
N LEU A 16 10.55 -2.88 8.07
CA LEU A 16 10.40 -3.99 9.01
C LEU A 16 11.17 -3.65 10.30
N LEU A 17 10.44 -3.43 11.40
CA LEU A 17 11.03 -3.16 12.72
C LEU A 17 11.34 -4.47 13.48
N ALA A 18 10.74 -5.58 13.07
CA ALA A 18 11.02 -6.93 13.51
C ALA A 18 11.12 -7.85 12.28
N PRO A 19 11.74 -9.03 12.40
CA PRO A 19 11.80 -9.98 11.30
C PRO A 19 10.39 -10.37 10.84
N ASN A 20 10.13 -10.35 9.54
CA ASN A 20 8.91 -10.87 8.92
C ASN A 20 9.19 -12.23 8.31
N SER A 21 8.42 -13.22 8.69
CA SER A 21 8.38 -14.56 8.11
C SER A 21 7.07 -14.78 7.36
N GLU A 22 6.94 -15.88 6.65
CA GLU A 22 5.69 -16.25 5.99
C GLU A 22 4.53 -16.50 6.97
N HIS A 23 4.83 -16.72 8.25
CA HIS A 23 3.86 -17.17 9.24
C HIS A 23 3.43 -16.08 10.23
N ASN A 24 4.16 -14.98 10.37
CA ASN A 24 3.81 -13.91 11.30
C ASN A 24 3.00 -12.78 10.67
N GLY A 25 2.31 -13.08 9.56
CA GLY A 25 1.39 -12.15 8.89
C GLY A 25 2.09 -11.09 8.03
N PRO A 26 3.04 -11.45 7.15
CA PRO A 26 3.76 -10.48 6.33
C PRO A 26 2.82 -9.76 5.38
N LEU A 27 3.27 -8.62 4.86
CA LEU A 27 2.61 -7.97 3.75
C LEU A 27 2.71 -8.87 2.52
N MET A 28 1.57 -9.14 1.90
CA MET A 28 1.46 -9.89 0.65
C MET A 28 1.12 -8.93 -0.48
N LEU A 29 1.75 -9.10 -1.61
CA LEU A 29 1.63 -8.27 -2.80
C LEU A 29 1.35 -9.13 -4.02
N MET A 30 0.56 -8.61 -4.96
CA MET A 30 0.39 -9.19 -6.30
C MET A 30 1.19 -8.35 -7.31
N PRO A 31 2.44 -8.71 -7.64
CA PRO A 31 3.32 -7.90 -8.49
C PRO A 31 2.72 -7.66 -9.88
N GLY A 32 2.66 -6.39 -10.31
CA GLY A 32 2.08 -6.02 -11.60
C GLY A 32 0.59 -5.66 -11.56
N SER A 33 -0.15 -6.01 -10.51
CA SER A 33 -1.59 -5.73 -10.39
C SER A 33 -1.96 -4.24 -10.41
N HIS A 34 -1.03 -3.35 -10.04
CA HIS A 34 -1.21 -1.89 -10.11
C HIS A 34 -1.49 -1.35 -11.52
N ARG A 35 -1.24 -2.15 -12.56
CA ARG A 35 -1.51 -1.79 -13.96
C ARG A 35 -2.94 -2.04 -14.40
N LYS A 36 -3.74 -2.70 -13.56
CA LYS A 36 -5.14 -3.03 -13.86
C LYS A 36 -6.07 -2.27 -12.92
N TYR A 37 -7.10 -1.66 -13.50
CA TYR A 37 -8.20 -1.14 -12.72
C TYR A 37 -9.25 -2.23 -12.53
N LEU A 38 -9.61 -2.49 -11.29
CA LEU A 38 -10.71 -3.37 -10.93
C LEU A 38 -11.79 -2.57 -10.23
N ALA A 39 -13.03 -2.79 -10.65
CA ALA A 39 -14.17 -2.26 -9.92
C ALA A 39 -14.28 -2.98 -8.57
N CYS A 40 -14.50 -2.21 -7.52
CA CYS A 40 -14.71 -2.75 -6.18
C CYS A 40 -16.20 -3.01 -5.92
N VAL A 41 -16.49 -3.94 -5.03
CA VAL A 41 -17.85 -4.24 -4.57
C VAL A 41 -18.33 -3.16 -3.62
N GLY A 42 -19.51 -2.58 -3.91
CA GLY A 42 -20.13 -1.57 -3.06
C GLY A 42 -19.35 -0.26 -2.98
N GLU A 43 -19.88 0.65 -2.17
CA GLU A 43 -19.24 1.95 -1.91
C GLU A 43 -18.36 1.87 -0.67
N THR A 44 -17.23 2.59 -0.69
CA THR A 44 -16.37 2.70 0.49
C THR A 44 -17.11 3.44 1.60
N PRO A 45 -17.30 2.84 2.80
CA PRO A 45 -18.01 3.47 3.89
C PRO A 45 -17.34 4.76 4.38
N GLU A 46 -18.14 5.66 4.98
CA GLU A 46 -17.60 6.80 5.70
C GLU A 46 -16.68 6.35 6.84
N ASN A 47 -15.62 7.09 7.08
CA ASN A 47 -14.62 6.78 8.09
C ASN A 47 -13.97 5.38 7.97
N HIS A 48 -13.95 4.85 6.78
CA HIS A 48 -13.37 3.53 6.46
C HIS A 48 -11.95 3.35 7.03
N TYR A 49 -11.17 4.41 7.15
CA TYR A 49 -9.82 4.37 7.72
C TYR A 49 -9.77 3.84 9.17
N LEU A 50 -10.88 3.94 9.94
CA LEU A 50 -10.97 3.40 11.29
C LEU A 50 -11.02 1.87 11.33
N THR A 51 -11.43 1.24 10.23
CA THR A 51 -11.59 -0.22 10.11
C THR A 51 -10.66 -0.84 9.08
N SER A 52 -9.77 -0.05 8.49
CA SER A 52 -8.92 -0.47 7.37
C SER A 52 -7.96 -1.62 7.67
N LEU A 53 -7.67 -1.89 8.95
CA LEU A 53 -6.84 -3.02 9.40
C LEU A 53 -7.65 -4.32 9.65
N LYS A 54 -8.96 -4.29 9.48
CA LYS A 54 -9.83 -5.47 9.55
C LYS A 54 -10.10 -6.00 8.14
N LYS A 55 -10.62 -7.25 8.06
CA LYS A 55 -11.11 -7.78 6.78
C LYS A 55 -12.13 -6.82 6.19
N GLN A 56 -11.91 -6.43 4.93
CA GLN A 56 -12.79 -5.51 4.21
C GLN A 56 -13.78 -6.31 3.37
N GLU A 57 -15.05 -5.91 3.37
CA GLU A 57 -16.13 -6.51 2.55
C GLU A 57 -16.60 -5.56 1.45
N TYR A 58 -16.39 -4.25 1.63
CA TYR A 58 -16.78 -3.21 0.67
C TYR A 58 -15.56 -2.39 0.27
N GLY A 59 -15.59 -1.89 -0.95
CA GLY A 59 -14.46 -1.13 -1.51
C GLY A 59 -13.26 -2.01 -1.87
N VAL A 60 -13.48 -3.33 -2.02
CA VAL A 60 -12.49 -4.32 -2.47
C VAL A 60 -13.02 -5.05 -3.71
N PRO A 61 -12.17 -5.60 -4.57
CA PRO A 61 -12.59 -6.47 -5.66
C PRO A 61 -13.33 -7.71 -5.14
N ASP A 62 -14.21 -8.27 -5.94
CA ASP A 62 -14.84 -9.56 -5.65
C ASP A 62 -13.84 -10.73 -5.78
N ASP A 63 -14.24 -11.89 -5.27
CA ASP A 63 -13.39 -13.09 -5.25
C ASP A 63 -12.98 -13.56 -6.64
N ALA A 64 -13.83 -13.39 -7.66
CA ALA A 64 -13.51 -13.78 -9.02
C ALA A 64 -12.40 -12.92 -9.62
N HIS A 65 -12.46 -11.60 -9.41
CA HIS A 65 -11.42 -10.68 -9.85
C HIS A 65 -10.12 -10.89 -9.06
N LEU A 66 -10.19 -11.11 -7.74
CA LEU A 66 -9.01 -11.41 -6.92
C LEU A 66 -8.36 -12.73 -7.35
N THR A 67 -9.16 -13.78 -7.65
CA THR A 67 -8.65 -15.05 -8.16
C THR A 67 -7.93 -14.85 -9.49
N GLY A 68 -8.55 -14.11 -10.41
CA GLY A 68 -7.93 -13.80 -11.71
C GLY A 68 -6.59 -13.08 -11.56
N LEU A 69 -6.49 -12.10 -10.67
CA LEU A 69 -5.23 -11.40 -10.37
C LEU A 69 -4.18 -12.35 -9.77
N ALA A 70 -4.58 -13.21 -8.82
CA ALA A 70 -3.67 -14.14 -8.18
C ALA A 70 -3.10 -15.17 -9.16
N VAL A 71 -3.94 -15.66 -10.09
CA VAL A 71 -3.50 -16.58 -11.16
C VAL A 71 -2.53 -15.89 -12.12
N GLU A 72 -2.80 -14.63 -12.48
CA GLU A 72 -1.98 -13.92 -13.47
C GLU A 72 -0.66 -13.39 -12.88
N HIS A 73 -0.69 -12.88 -11.67
CA HIS A 73 0.43 -12.15 -11.06
C HIS A 73 1.15 -12.91 -9.95
N GLY A 74 0.54 -13.96 -9.44
CA GLY A 74 1.01 -14.62 -8.22
C GLY A 74 0.82 -13.76 -6.98
N ILE A 75 1.18 -14.32 -5.83
CA ILE A 75 1.19 -13.62 -4.54
C ILE A 75 2.58 -13.78 -3.94
N SER A 76 3.20 -12.67 -3.58
CA SER A 76 4.54 -12.64 -2.98
C SER A 76 4.46 -12.09 -1.56
N ALA A 77 5.05 -12.81 -0.60
CA ALA A 77 5.16 -12.36 0.78
C ALA A 77 6.43 -11.50 0.96
N ALA A 78 6.26 -10.33 1.57
CA ALA A 78 7.37 -9.44 1.92
C ALA A 78 8.02 -9.91 3.22
N THR A 79 8.91 -10.89 3.13
CA THR A 79 9.69 -11.43 4.25
C THR A 79 11.07 -10.78 4.32
N GLY A 80 11.70 -10.81 5.50
CA GLY A 80 13.03 -10.26 5.69
C GLY A 80 13.39 -10.04 7.16
N VAL A 81 14.64 -9.67 7.38
CA VAL A 81 15.15 -9.31 8.71
C VAL A 81 14.71 -7.90 9.12
N ALA A 82 14.82 -7.57 10.40
CA ALA A 82 14.62 -6.20 10.88
C ALA A 82 15.57 -5.24 10.11
N GLY A 83 15.06 -4.06 9.75
CA GLY A 83 15.75 -3.09 8.91
C GLY A 83 15.50 -3.25 7.41
N SER A 84 14.91 -4.36 6.95
CA SER A 84 14.52 -4.52 5.55
C SER A 84 13.42 -3.51 5.16
N ILE A 85 13.46 -3.05 3.92
CA ILE A 85 12.50 -2.09 3.38
C ILE A 85 11.80 -2.70 2.16
N VAL A 86 10.48 -2.62 2.15
CA VAL A 86 9.64 -2.97 1.00
C VAL A 86 9.04 -1.70 0.42
N VAL A 87 9.29 -1.46 -0.85
CA VAL A 87 8.78 -0.29 -1.58
C VAL A 87 7.84 -0.75 -2.67
N PHE A 88 6.65 -0.17 -2.75
CA PHE A 88 5.63 -0.59 -3.71
C PHE A 88 4.68 0.55 -4.12
N ASP A 89 4.08 0.42 -5.30
CA ASP A 89 3.05 1.34 -5.79
C ASP A 89 1.81 1.24 -4.90
N CYS A 90 1.24 2.38 -4.48
CA CYS A 90 0.03 2.40 -3.64
C CYS A 90 -1.19 1.70 -4.26
N ASN A 91 -1.20 1.51 -5.59
CA ASN A 91 -2.29 0.83 -6.30
C ASN A 91 -2.08 -0.69 -6.44
N ILE A 92 -0.94 -1.22 -5.99
CA ILE A 92 -0.72 -2.68 -6.04
C ILE A 92 -1.72 -3.38 -5.12
N MET A 93 -2.30 -4.46 -5.58
CA MET A 93 -3.15 -5.28 -4.73
C MET A 93 -2.31 -5.91 -3.63
N HIS A 94 -2.70 -5.67 -2.39
CA HIS A 94 -1.96 -6.12 -1.23
C HIS A 94 -2.89 -6.42 -0.04
N GLY A 95 -2.38 -7.21 0.87
CA GLY A 95 -3.07 -7.56 2.10
C GLY A 95 -2.10 -8.19 3.09
N SER A 96 -2.60 -8.67 4.21
CA SER A 96 -1.83 -9.42 5.18
C SER A 96 -2.71 -10.47 5.82
N ASN A 97 -2.16 -11.64 6.07
CA ASN A 97 -2.78 -12.65 6.91
C ASN A 97 -2.65 -12.30 8.40
N GLY A 98 -3.41 -12.98 9.24
CA GLY A 98 -3.20 -12.96 10.68
C GLY A 98 -1.84 -13.55 11.06
N ASN A 99 -1.29 -13.11 12.18
CA ASN A 99 -0.10 -13.69 12.76
C ASN A 99 -0.52 -14.97 13.53
N ILE A 100 0.02 -16.12 13.14
CA ILE A 100 -0.21 -17.42 13.78
C ILE A 100 0.98 -17.87 14.65
N THR A 101 1.96 -17.00 14.86
CA THR A 101 3.17 -17.27 15.62
C THR A 101 3.21 -16.47 16.92
N PRO A 102 4.04 -16.85 17.90
CA PRO A 102 4.29 -16.04 19.08
C PRO A 102 5.19 -14.83 18.82
N PHE A 103 5.76 -14.70 17.60
CA PHE A 103 6.70 -13.64 17.25
C PHE A 103 5.94 -12.41 16.75
N PRO A 104 6.23 -11.22 17.27
CA PRO A 104 5.54 -10.00 16.85
C PRO A 104 5.90 -9.64 15.41
N ARG A 105 4.92 -9.09 14.69
CA ARG A 105 5.16 -8.33 13.48
C ARG A 105 5.08 -6.84 13.81
N ALA A 106 6.16 -6.12 13.57
CA ALA A 106 6.23 -4.68 13.77
C ALA A 106 6.78 -4.02 12.51
N ASN A 107 5.98 -3.15 11.90
CA ASN A 107 6.35 -2.43 10.66
C ASN A 107 6.00 -0.96 10.81
N ALA A 108 6.83 -0.09 10.27
CA ALA A 108 6.53 1.32 10.07
C ALA A 108 6.17 1.57 8.61
N PHE A 109 5.01 2.19 8.37
CA PHE A 109 4.53 2.52 7.02
C PHE A 109 4.65 4.01 6.75
N PHE A 110 5.18 4.33 5.57
CA PHE A 110 5.28 5.68 5.07
C PHE A 110 4.65 5.73 3.68
N VAL A 111 3.86 6.76 3.41
CA VAL A 111 3.26 6.97 2.10
C VAL A 111 3.73 8.31 1.57
N TYR A 112 4.31 8.27 0.39
CA TYR A 112 4.79 9.45 -0.33
C TYR A 112 3.91 9.69 -1.55
N ASN A 113 3.53 10.92 -1.78
CA ASN A 113 2.75 11.33 -2.92
C ASN A 113 3.56 12.31 -3.78
N ALA A 114 3.48 12.17 -5.10
CA ALA A 114 4.11 13.14 -5.98
C ALA A 114 3.49 14.53 -5.77
N ALA A 115 4.30 15.58 -5.69
CA ALA A 115 3.82 16.95 -5.52
C ALA A 115 2.85 17.38 -6.63
N SER A 116 3.00 16.83 -7.83
CA SER A 116 2.10 17.03 -8.96
C SER A 116 0.76 16.29 -8.85
N ASN A 117 0.66 15.29 -7.96
CA ASN A 117 -0.55 14.51 -7.74
C ASN A 117 -1.39 15.15 -6.62
N ARG A 118 -2.02 16.27 -6.92
CA ARG A 118 -2.82 17.01 -5.95
C ARG A 118 -4.03 16.20 -5.52
N LEU A 119 -4.32 16.24 -4.22
CA LEU A 119 -5.53 15.66 -3.66
C LEU A 119 -6.75 16.46 -4.13
N VAL A 120 -7.78 15.73 -4.52
CA VAL A 120 -9.09 16.26 -4.90
C VAL A 120 -10.16 15.70 -3.97
N ALA A 121 -11.38 16.22 -4.05
CA ALA A 121 -12.51 15.65 -3.30
C ALA A 121 -12.65 14.15 -3.59
N PRO A 122 -12.92 13.31 -2.60
CA PRO A 122 -13.09 11.87 -2.79
C PRO A 122 -14.33 11.56 -3.63
N PHE A 123 -14.29 10.47 -4.39
CA PHE A 123 -15.41 10.05 -5.23
C PHE A 123 -16.54 9.35 -4.45
N GLY A 124 -16.20 8.68 -3.35
CA GLY A 124 -17.15 7.92 -2.53
C GLY A 124 -17.50 8.64 -1.23
N PRO A 125 -16.62 8.65 -0.21
CA PRO A 125 -16.91 9.28 1.08
C PRO A 125 -17.20 10.77 0.92
N LYS A 126 -18.19 11.28 1.67
CA LYS A 126 -18.54 12.72 1.65
C LYS A 126 -17.45 13.59 2.27
N THR A 127 -16.69 13.03 3.20
CA THR A 127 -15.62 13.73 3.92
C THR A 127 -14.24 13.16 3.56
N PRO A 128 -13.24 14.01 3.34
CA PRO A 128 -11.87 13.55 3.15
C PRO A 128 -11.32 12.94 4.44
N ARG A 129 -10.30 12.07 4.32
CA ARG A 129 -9.59 11.53 5.48
C ARG A 129 -9.02 12.66 6.36
N PRO A 130 -8.88 12.43 7.68
CA PRO A 130 -8.25 13.40 8.58
C PRO A 130 -6.88 13.86 8.12
N GLU A 131 -6.50 15.09 8.44
CA GLU A 131 -5.24 15.72 8.01
C GLU A 131 -3.99 14.91 8.45
N TYR A 132 -4.06 14.27 9.62
CA TYR A 132 -2.95 13.46 10.13
C TYR A 132 -2.73 12.14 9.35
N ILE A 133 -3.71 11.71 8.54
CA ILE A 133 -3.58 10.54 7.63
C ILE A 133 -3.26 11.00 6.22
N ALA A 134 -3.87 12.10 5.78
CA ALA A 134 -3.75 12.62 4.42
C ALA A 134 -3.51 14.14 4.47
N ALA A 135 -2.26 14.53 4.71
CA ALA A 135 -1.85 15.92 4.77
C ALA A 135 -2.14 16.65 3.46
N ARG A 136 -2.81 17.80 3.54
CA ARG A 136 -3.22 18.61 2.38
C ARG A 136 -2.64 20.01 2.40
N LYS A 137 -2.31 20.53 3.59
CA LYS A 137 -1.90 21.92 3.80
C LYS A 137 -0.40 22.14 3.71
N HIS A 138 0.40 21.15 4.04
CA HIS A 138 1.85 21.25 4.06
C HIS A 138 2.45 20.19 3.15
N THR A 139 3.08 20.65 2.10
CA THR A 139 3.83 19.77 1.21
C THR A 139 5.31 19.96 1.53
N ASN A 140 5.85 19.14 2.41
CA ASN A 140 7.29 19.01 2.54
C ASN A 140 7.80 18.23 1.32
N ILE A 141 8.33 18.94 0.35
CA ILE A 141 8.97 18.32 -0.80
C ILE A 141 10.32 17.79 -0.31
N LEU A 142 10.49 16.48 -0.34
CA LEU A 142 11.79 15.88 -0.07
C LEU A 142 12.75 16.33 -1.17
N PRO A 143 13.95 16.84 -0.81
CA PRO A 143 14.94 17.23 -1.80
C PRO A 143 15.36 16.01 -2.62
N LYS A 144 15.58 16.20 -3.91
CA LYS A 144 16.22 15.18 -4.75
C LYS A 144 17.66 15.03 -4.26
N LEU A 145 18.01 13.84 -3.83
CA LEU A 145 19.39 13.51 -3.52
C LEU A 145 20.13 13.20 -4.82
N ASP A 146 21.13 13.98 -5.14
CA ASP A 146 21.97 13.76 -6.34
C ASP A 146 23.09 12.71 -6.11
N LYS A 147 23.21 12.21 -4.88
CA LYS A 147 24.19 11.18 -4.51
C LYS A 147 23.53 9.81 -4.39
N SER A 148 24.23 8.79 -4.88
CA SER A 148 23.85 7.40 -4.66
C SER A 148 23.90 7.06 -3.16
N PHE A 149 22.87 6.41 -2.64
CA PHE A 149 22.85 5.93 -1.25
C PHE A 149 23.97 4.93 -0.94
N LEU A 150 24.61 4.37 -1.95
CA LEU A 150 25.71 3.42 -1.79
C LEU A 150 27.04 4.07 -1.37
N GLU A 151 27.15 5.40 -1.44
CA GLU A 151 28.35 6.13 -1.02
C GLU A 151 28.35 6.53 0.47
N VAL A 152 27.27 6.28 1.20
CA VAL A 152 27.11 6.68 2.61
C VAL A 152 27.49 5.56 3.59
N ALA A 153 27.80 4.37 3.10
CA ALA A 153 28.12 3.19 3.92
C ALA A 153 29.61 2.82 3.91
N ALA A 154 30.50 3.81 3.68
CA ALA A 154 31.94 3.63 3.79
C ALA A 154 32.49 4.30 5.05
#